data_44d3bbc532f491877b71454c1c4060b2
#
_entry.id   44d3bbc532f491877b71454c1c4060b2
#
_cell.length_a   1.000
_cell.length_b   1.000
_cell.length_c   1.000
_cell.angle_alpha   90.00
_cell.angle_beta   90.00
_cell.angle_gamma   90.00
#
_symmetry.space_group_name_H-M   'P 1'
#
loop_
_entity.id
_entity.type
_entity.pdbx_description
1 polymer ?
#
loop_
_entity_poly.entity_id
_entity_poly.type
_entity_poly.pdbx_seq_one_letter_code
_entity_poly.pdbx_strand_id
1 'polypeptide(L)' 'MKVKYSRDVDILTVWLSDDPFDHAEETEGIITHFSAAGKPVLLEIQGAREFLLSSLTNLLKDEEVSKP' A
#
# COMPACT_ATOMS: atom_id res chain seq x y z
N MET A 1 8.41 0.10 11.03
CA MET A 1 7.29 0.37 10.12
C MET A 1 6.27 1.24 10.81
N LYS A 2 5.72 2.18 10.08
CA LYS A 2 4.78 3.13 10.63
C LYS A 2 3.60 3.24 9.68
N VAL A 3 2.38 3.34 10.22
CA VAL A 3 1.17 3.39 9.41
C VAL A 3 0.33 4.58 9.85
N LYS A 4 -0.23 5.28 8.88
CA LYS A 4 -1.10 6.41 9.15
C LYS A 4 -2.26 6.40 8.16
N TYR A 5 -3.47 6.62 8.67
CA TYR A 5 -4.64 6.72 7.83
C TYR A 5 -5.23 8.12 7.95
N SER A 6 -5.45 8.77 6.80
CA SER A 6 -6.04 10.10 6.74
C SER A 6 -7.48 9.97 6.27
N ARG A 7 -8.43 10.12 7.19
CA ARG A 7 -9.85 9.95 6.90
C ARG A 7 -10.37 10.95 5.88
N ASP A 8 -9.86 12.17 5.97
CA ASP A 8 -10.35 13.25 5.12
C ASP A 8 -10.22 12.93 3.65
N VAL A 9 -9.08 12.35 3.28
CA VAL A 9 -8.77 12.07 1.89
C VAL A 9 -8.74 10.58 1.59
N ASP A 10 -9.00 9.75 2.59
CA ASP A 10 -9.05 8.30 2.45
C ASP A 10 -7.75 7.75 1.89
N ILE A 11 -6.64 8.16 2.49
CA ILE A 11 -5.32 7.69 2.09
C ILE A 11 -4.65 6.98 3.25
N LEU A 12 -4.18 5.78 2.98
CA LEU A 12 -3.39 5.02 3.94
C LEU A 12 -1.92 5.15 3.55
N THR A 13 -1.08 5.57 4.49
CA THR A 13 0.34 5.73 4.26
C THR A 13 1.08 4.72 5.12
N VAL A 14 1.99 3.98 4.49
CA VAL A 14 2.78 2.96 5.18
C VAL A 14 4.26 3.25 4.95
N TRP A 15 4.97 3.55 6.04
CA TRP A 15 6.42 3.78 5.97
C TRP A 15 7.12 2.46 6.20
N LEU A 16 7.91 2.03 5.23
CA LEU A 16 8.62 0.76 5.30
C LEU A 16 10.05 0.93 5.78
N SER A 17 10.62 2.11 5.55
CA SER A 17 11.97 2.40 6.00
C SER A 17 12.15 3.90 6.10
N ASP A 18 13.29 4.33 6.63
CA ASP A 18 13.63 5.75 6.77
C ASP A 18 14.55 6.23 5.65
N ASP A 19 14.77 5.39 4.65
CA ASP A 19 15.65 5.75 3.55
C ASP A 19 15.09 6.93 2.76
N PRO A 20 15.96 7.75 2.17
CA PRO A 20 15.48 8.87 1.34
C PRO A 20 14.76 8.38 0.11
N PHE A 21 13.78 9.16 -0.34
CA PHE A 21 13.06 8.87 -1.57
C PHE A 21 13.93 9.19 -2.77
N ASP A 22 13.87 8.36 -3.79
CA ASP A 22 14.55 8.62 -5.05
C ASP A 22 13.54 8.79 -6.17
N HIS A 23 12.62 7.86 -6.29
CA HIS A 23 11.61 7.92 -7.35
C HIS A 23 10.34 7.24 -6.86
N ALA A 24 9.25 7.41 -7.61
CA ALA A 24 7.96 6.85 -7.24
C ALA A 24 7.30 6.26 -8.48
N GLU A 25 6.48 5.25 -8.26
CA GLU A 25 5.67 4.63 -9.30
C GLU A 25 4.25 4.52 -8.80
N GLU A 26 3.29 4.70 -9.69
CA GLU A 26 1.90 4.59 -9.33
C GLU A 26 1.24 3.48 -10.14
N THR A 27 0.46 2.65 -9.46
CA THR A 27 -0.31 1.58 -10.07
C THR A 27 -1.67 1.54 -9.41
N GLU A 28 -2.71 1.91 -10.17
CA GLU A 28 -4.10 1.78 -9.72
C GLU A 28 -4.34 2.38 -8.33
N GLY A 29 -3.83 3.60 -8.13
CA GLY A 29 -4.08 4.31 -6.89
C GLY A 29 -3.09 4.02 -5.78
N ILE A 30 -2.14 3.14 -6.02
CA ILE A 30 -1.08 2.86 -5.05
C ILE A 30 0.20 3.50 -5.54
N ILE A 31 0.73 4.43 -4.75
CA ILE A 31 1.98 5.10 -5.07
C ILE A 31 3.05 4.50 -4.20
N THR A 32 4.08 3.95 -4.83
CA THR A 32 5.21 3.38 -4.11
C THR A 32 6.42 4.28 -4.30
N HIS A 33 7.00 4.73 -3.21
CA HIS A 33 8.23 5.52 -3.24
C HIS A 33 9.40 4.60 -2.99
N PHE A 34 10.42 4.72 -3.82
CA PHE A 34 11.59 3.84 -3.77
C PHE A 34 12.84 4.62 -3.39
N SER A 35 13.76 3.94 -2.76
CA SER A 35 15.09 4.48 -2.51
C SER A 35 15.92 4.38 -3.77
N ALA A 36 17.12 4.99 -3.74
CA ALA A 36 18.03 4.92 -4.87
C ALA A 36 18.44 3.48 -5.16
N ALA A 37 18.41 2.62 -4.16
CA ALA A 37 18.74 1.20 -4.33
C ALA A 37 17.56 0.39 -4.87
N GLY A 38 16.43 1.03 -5.12
CA GLY A 38 15.26 0.35 -5.66
C GLY A 38 14.42 -0.37 -4.64
N LYS A 39 14.61 -0.07 -3.36
CA LYS A 39 13.81 -0.68 -2.29
C LYS A 39 12.61 0.20 -1.99
N PRO A 40 11.45 -0.40 -1.75
CA PRO A 40 10.28 0.42 -1.39
C PRO A 40 10.47 1.03 0.00
N VAL A 41 10.20 2.33 0.08
CA VAL A 41 10.36 3.11 1.30
C VAL A 41 9.01 3.47 1.90
N LEU A 42 8.05 3.80 1.04
CA LEU A 42 6.76 4.29 1.50
C LEU A 42 5.68 3.92 0.49
N LEU A 43 4.53 3.53 1.00
CA LEU A 43 3.36 3.26 0.19
C LEU A 43 2.28 4.27 0.53
N GLU A 44 1.62 4.81 -0.50
CA GLU A 44 0.45 5.64 -0.32
C GLU A 44 -0.70 4.97 -1.07
N ILE A 45 -1.72 4.56 -0.35
CA ILE A 45 -2.87 3.86 -0.93
C ILE A 45 -4.04 4.81 -0.94
N GLN A 46 -4.42 5.28 -2.13
CA GLN A 46 -5.56 6.16 -2.31
C GLN A 46 -6.82 5.33 -2.38
N GLY A 47 -7.92 5.88 -1.86
CA GLY A 47 -9.15 5.11 -1.79
C GLY A 47 -8.97 3.90 -0.91
N ALA A 48 -8.29 4.07 0.22
CA ALA A 48 -7.85 2.95 1.04
C ALA A 48 -9.01 2.12 1.57
N ARG A 49 -10.13 2.78 1.90
CA ARG A 49 -11.28 2.06 2.44
C ARG A 49 -11.81 1.05 1.45
N GLU A 50 -12.01 1.51 0.21
CA GLU A 50 -12.51 0.63 -0.84
C GLU A 50 -11.49 -0.46 -1.17
N PHE A 51 -10.22 -0.07 -1.23
CA PHE A 51 -9.15 -1.01 -1.54
C PHE A 51 -9.11 -2.13 -0.50
N LEU A 52 -9.19 -1.77 0.78
CA LEU A 52 -9.12 -2.77 1.85
C LEU A 52 -10.34 -3.69 1.84
N LEU A 53 -11.52 -3.12 1.62
CA LEU A 53 -12.73 -3.94 1.55
C LEU A 53 -12.68 -4.91 0.41
N SER A 54 -12.26 -4.45 -0.77
CA SER A 54 -12.13 -5.33 -1.93
C SER A 54 -11.11 -6.42 -1.69
N SER A 55 -9.98 -6.05 -1.10
CA SER A 55 -8.92 -7.01 -0.85
C SER A 55 -9.36 -8.08 0.13
N LEU A 56 -10.06 -7.67 1.21
CA LEU A 56 -10.55 -8.62 2.19
C LEU A 56 -11.59 -9.54 1.59
N THR A 57 -12.49 -8.99 0.78
CA THR A 57 -13.52 -9.78 0.13
C THR A 57 -12.90 -10.84 -0.77
N ASN A 58 -11.91 -10.42 -1.57
CA ASN A 58 -11.23 -11.34 -2.48
C ASN A 58 -10.48 -12.42 -1.71
N LEU A 59 -9.84 -12.02 -0.62
CA LEU A 59 -9.12 -12.98 0.20
C LEU A 59 -10.05 -14.05 0.75
N LEU A 60 -11.22 -13.63 1.23
CA LEU A 60 -12.15 -14.57 1.80
C LEU A 60 -12.73 -15.51 0.74
N LYS A 61 -12.94 -14.99 -0.46
CA LYS A 61 -13.47 -15.82 -1.56
C LYS A 61 -12.45 -16.81 -2.06
N ASP A 62 -11.17 -16.45 -1.99
CA ASP A 62 -10.11 -17.30 -2.53
C ASP A 62 -9.31 -17.99 -1.45
N GLU A 63 -9.86 -18.11 -0.26
CA GLU A 63 -9.11 -18.69 0.85
C GLU A 63 -8.60 -20.08 0.54
N GLU A 64 -9.36 -20.83 -0.23
CA GLU A 64 -8.96 -22.20 -0.59
C GLU A 64 -7.75 -22.17 -1.52
N VAL A 65 -7.59 -21.08 -2.26
CA VAL A 65 -6.48 -20.95 -3.19
C VAL A 65 -5.18 -20.67 -2.46
N SER A 66 -5.28 -20.04 -1.31
CA SER A 66 -4.08 -19.69 -0.55
C SER A 66 -3.46 -20.90 0.14
N LYS A 67 -4.12 -22.00 0.11
CA LYS A 67 -3.58 -23.20 0.73
C LYS A 67 -2.45 -23.77 -0.12
N PRO A 68 -1.47 -24.29 0.54
CA PRO A 68 -0.32 -24.86 -0.15
C PRO A 68 -0.68 -26.03 -1.01
#